data_4e432a291bd5c91ae683a72543f52504
#
_entry.id   4e432a291bd5c91ae683a72543f52504
#
_cell.length_a   1.000
_cell.length_b   1.000
_cell.length_c   1.000
_cell.angle_alpha   90.00
_cell.angle_beta   90.00
_cell.angle_gamma   90.00
#
_symmetry.space_group_name_H-M   'P 1'
#
loop_
_entity.id
_entity.type
_entity.pdbx_description
1 polymer ?
#
loop_
_entity_poly.entity_id
_entity_poly.type
_entity_poly.pdbx_seq_one_letter_code
_entity_poly.pdbx_strand_id
1 'polypeptide(L)'
;LLLRGLLRKVRCDHDCEERSLLYYALLRYSGCRVNCPPSLRFLLSIFDLAIKVGVTVMGGDEEELKRALRDPAIARGVETVLRGIALYGVTTPQKLPAPFMVVWNFTNACNLRCSHCYQRAGTPQPAELSLTEKLKVVEELDEAGVAAIALSGGEPTLCPDYLVVVKEAARRGMYVGIATNGWRFADFDELKKAVDAGLRYLEVSVDSANPRKHNAFRGVEGSWERAVKALENGVKLGINPAMATTVTKMNLDEVDDIIELAESIGVRRVVFFNFIPTGRGRDLVNLDLEPEEREEFMRLIYREMVKRKMEIYTTAPQYGRVVLQMSRGSVVAPTHHAVSKDPVTKALAEYIGGCGAGRIYAALQPDGEVAPCVFMPIRLGSVREESFIRIWNEHPLVQRLKSKEGLGGFCGLCPYRYVCGGCRARAYAYLGDPFGPDVGC
;
A
#
# COMPACT_ATOMS: atom_id res chain seq x y z
N LEU A 1 22.09 -6.57 19.87
CA LEU A 1 23.41 -5.94 19.59
C LEU A 1 23.81 -6.12 18.13
N LEU A 2 23.75 -7.35 17.55
CA LEU A 2 24.14 -7.63 16.16
C LEU A 2 23.36 -6.75 15.17
N LEU A 3 22.02 -6.75 15.22
CA LEU A 3 21.18 -5.96 14.32
C LEU A 3 21.49 -4.46 14.37
N ARG A 4 21.76 -3.89 15.57
CA ARG A 4 22.14 -2.48 15.69
C ARG A 4 23.45 -2.15 14.99
N GLY A 5 24.42 -3.05 15.02
CA GLY A 5 25.69 -2.91 14.31
C GLY A 5 25.52 -2.89 12.77
N LEU A 6 24.47 -3.56 12.26
CA LEU A 6 24.14 -3.61 10.84
C LEU A 6 23.39 -2.38 10.32
N LEU A 7 22.89 -1.51 11.22
CA LEU A 7 22.18 -0.28 10.82
C LEU A 7 23.09 0.84 10.33
N ARG A 8 24.42 0.74 10.54
CA ARG A 8 25.36 1.75 10.03
C ARG A 8 25.32 1.85 8.52
N LYS A 9 25.37 3.06 8.00
CA LYS A 9 25.49 3.29 6.56
C LYS A 9 26.92 2.97 6.09
N VAL A 10 27.04 2.31 4.96
CA VAL A 10 28.31 1.91 4.34
C VAL A 10 28.18 1.96 2.82
N ARG A 11 29.31 2.07 2.12
CA ARG A 11 29.40 1.89 0.67
C ARG A 11 30.02 0.51 0.40
N CYS A 12 29.26 -0.40 -0.18
CA CYS A 12 29.72 -1.74 -0.49
C CYS A 12 29.94 -1.99 -1.99
N ASP A 13 29.34 -1.19 -2.87
CA ASP A 13 29.53 -1.27 -4.31
C ASP A 13 29.94 0.10 -4.87
N HIS A 14 30.30 0.15 -6.16
CA HIS A 14 30.60 1.41 -6.85
C HIS A 14 29.38 2.33 -7.00
N ASP A 15 28.20 1.92 -6.48
CA ASP A 15 27.04 2.79 -6.39
C ASP A 15 27.35 3.97 -5.47
N CYS A 16 27.02 5.18 -5.95
CA CYS A 16 27.30 6.42 -5.24
C CYS A 16 26.47 6.61 -3.95
N GLU A 17 25.57 5.67 -3.64
CA GLU A 17 24.62 5.78 -2.54
C GLU A 17 25.08 4.96 -1.32
N GLU A 18 25.04 5.61 -0.16
CA GLU A 18 25.26 4.93 1.13
C GLU A 18 23.99 4.21 1.56
N ARG A 19 24.09 2.90 1.76
CA ARG A 19 23.01 2.07 2.29
C ARG A 19 23.39 1.47 3.64
N SER A 20 22.39 0.97 4.39
CA SER A 20 22.71 0.24 5.62
C SER A 20 23.47 -1.05 5.28
N LEU A 21 24.37 -1.45 6.17
CA LEU A 21 25.03 -2.75 6.04
C LEU A 21 24.02 -3.90 6.04
N LEU A 22 22.88 -3.71 6.72
CA LEU A 22 21.76 -4.66 6.73
C LEU A 22 21.17 -4.90 5.34
N TYR A 23 20.96 -3.84 4.56
CA TYR A 23 20.49 -3.97 3.17
C TYR A 23 21.45 -4.80 2.31
N TYR A 24 22.75 -4.49 2.40
CA TYR A 24 23.77 -5.25 1.68
C TYR A 24 23.87 -6.71 2.16
N ALA A 25 23.64 -6.96 3.45
CA ALA A 25 23.59 -8.31 3.99
C ALA A 25 22.42 -9.13 3.38
N LEU A 26 21.24 -8.52 3.26
CA LEU A 26 20.07 -9.15 2.64
C LEU A 26 20.30 -9.46 1.15
N LEU A 27 20.86 -8.51 0.39
CA LEU A 27 21.22 -8.73 -1.02
C LEU A 27 22.26 -9.84 -1.18
N ARG A 28 23.30 -9.85 -0.35
CA ARG A 28 24.30 -10.91 -0.36
C ARG A 28 23.67 -12.27 -0.07
N TYR A 29 22.85 -12.37 0.95
CA TYR A 29 22.13 -13.60 1.31
C TYR A 29 21.26 -14.12 0.16
N SER A 30 20.68 -13.23 -0.64
CA SER A 30 19.91 -13.59 -1.84
C SER A 30 20.76 -14.16 -3.00
N GLY A 31 22.09 -14.14 -2.86
CA GLY A 31 23.04 -14.55 -3.90
C GLY A 31 23.50 -13.42 -4.83
N CYS A 32 23.12 -12.17 -4.58
CA CYS A 32 23.64 -11.03 -5.31
C CYS A 32 25.11 -10.79 -4.97
N ARG A 33 25.93 -10.45 -5.97
CA ARG A 33 27.32 -10.07 -5.75
C ARG A 33 27.36 -8.69 -5.10
N VAL A 34 27.88 -8.60 -3.89
CA VAL A 34 28.05 -7.37 -3.13
C VAL A 34 29.52 -7.24 -2.73
N ASN A 35 30.17 -6.16 -3.17
CA ASN A 35 31.59 -5.90 -2.91
C ASN A 35 31.75 -5.01 -1.69
N CYS A 36 31.62 -5.59 -0.49
CA CYS A 36 31.89 -4.90 0.76
C CYS A 36 33.38 -5.00 1.17
N PRO A 37 33.90 -4.01 1.92
CA PRO A 37 35.22 -4.09 2.51
C PRO A 37 35.45 -5.39 3.28
N PRO A 38 36.67 -5.98 3.23
CA PRO A 38 36.97 -7.26 3.89
C PRO A 38 36.64 -7.29 5.38
N SER A 39 36.79 -6.16 6.07
CA SER A 39 36.46 -6.00 7.50
C SER A 39 35.01 -6.27 7.83
N LEU A 40 34.11 -6.17 6.85
CA LEU A 40 32.65 -6.39 7.04
C LEU A 40 32.22 -7.83 6.72
N ARG A 41 33.05 -8.60 6.00
CA ARG A 41 32.68 -9.94 5.52
C ARG A 41 32.34 -10.90 6.64
N PHE A 42 33.07 -10.84 7.76
CA PHE A 42 32.81 -11.69 8.93
C PHE A 42 31.41 -11.41 9.52
N LEU A 43 31.04 -10.11 9.69
CA LEU A 43 29.75 -9.72 10.21
C LEU A 43 28.60 -10.15 9.27
N LEU A 44 28.81 -10.02 7.96
CA LEU A 44 27.85 -10.47 6.94
C LEU A 44 27.64 -11.99 7.00
N SER A 45 28.71 -12.78 7.23
CA SER A 45 28.60 -14.24 7.33
C SER A 45 27.84 -14.70 8.59
N ILE A 46 28.00 -13.99 9.70
CA ILE A 46 27.21 -14.27 10.92
C ILE A 46 25.72 -13.97 10.63
N PHE A 47 25.43 -12.89 9.90
CA PHE A 47 24.07 -12.53 9.55
C PHE A 47 23.41 -13.56 8.60
N ASP A 48 24.15 -14.05 7.60
CA ASP A 48 23.69 -15.12 6.71
C ASP A 48 23.28 -16.37 7.52
N LEU A 49 24.10 -16.75 8.49
CA LEU A 49 23.79 -17.89 9.37
C LEU A 49 22.54 -17.61 10.24
N ALA A 50 22.42 -16.40 10.78
CA ALA A 50 21.27 -16.04 11.62
C ALA A 50 19.95 -16.05 10.82
N ILE A 51 19.95 -15.55 9.57
CA ILE A 51 18.77 -15.64 8.70
C ILE A 51 18.43 -17.11 8.41
N LYS A 52 19.42 -17.92 8.02
CA LYS A 52 19.22 -19.33 7.71
C LYS A 52 18.57 -20.08 8.88
N VAL A 53 19.11 -19.90 10.07
CA VAL A 53 18.53 -20.51 11.30
C VAL A 53 17.11 -19.99 11.55
N GLY A 54 16.87 -18.68 11.43
CA GLY A 54 15.54 -18.10 11.61
C GLY A 54 14.50 -18.65 10.65
N VAL A 55 14.83 -18.75 9.36
CA VAL A 55 13.94 -19.33 8.33
C VAL A 55 13.61 -20.79 8.64
N THR A 56 14.64 -21.59 8.98
CA THR A 56 14.44 -23.02 9.31
C THR A 56 13.56 -23.20 10.54
N VAL A 57 13.79 -22.42 11.61
CA VAL A 57 12.99 -22.48 12.84
C VAL A 57 11.54 -22.07 12.60
N MET A 58 11.29 -21.12 11.70
CA MET A 58 9.94 -20.68 11.34
C MET A 58 9.27 -21.61 10.30
N GLY A 59 9.93 -22.64 9.81
CA GLY A 59 9.38 -23.54 8.79
C GLY A 59 9.27 -22.93 7.39
N GLY A 60 10.05 -21.86 7.11
CA GLY A 60 10.10 -21.19 5.81
C GLY A 60 11.01 -21.90 4.80
N ASP A 61 10.84 -21.58 3.51
CA ASP A 61 11.69 -22.05 2.43
C ASP A 61 12.84 -21.03 2.18
N GLU A 62 14.08 -21.49 2.36
CA GLU A 62 15.28 -20.66 2.19
C GLU A 62 15.43 -20.18 0.74
N GLU A 63 15.15 -21.03 -0.25
CA GLU A 63 15.31 -20.67 -1.67
C GLU A 63 14.20 -19.71 -2.13
N GLU A 64 13.00 -19.83 -1.59
CA GLU A 64 11.92 -18.88 -1.82
C GLU A 64 12.29 -17.50 -1.25
N LEU A 65 12.79 -17.45 0.00
CA LEU A 65 13.25 -16.18 0.59
C LEU A 65 14.39 -15.56 -0.21
N LYS A 66 15.41 -16.33 -0.61
CA LYS A 66 16.50 -15.82 -1.44
C LYS A 66 16.01 -15.25 -2.76
N ARG A 67 15.05 -15.94 -3.41
CA ARG A 67 14.42 -15.47 -4.65
C ARG A 67 13.68 -14.16 -4.43
N ALA A 68 12.91 -14.05 -3.37
CA ALA A 68 12.19 -12.84 -3.02
C ALA A 68 13.13 -11.66 -2.74
N LEU A 69 14.20 -11.87 -1.97
CA LEU A 69 15.17 -10.84 -1.61
C LEU A 69 16.02 -10.32 -2.80
N ARG A 70 15.99 -11.00 -3.96
CA ARG A 70 16.59 -10.44 -5.20
C ARG A 70 15.84 -9.21 -5.70
N ASP A 71 14.58 -9.04 -5.31
CA ASP A 71 13.84 -7.82 -5.55
C ASP A 71 14.27 -6.73 -4.54
N PRO A 72 14.85 -5.61 -5.00
CA PRO A 72 15.29 -4.54 -4.11
C PRO A 72 14.20 -4.01 -3.19
N ALA A 73 12.96 -3.93 -3.66
CA ALA A 73 11.85 -3.43 -2.86
C ALA A 73 11.48 -4.39 -1.70
N ILE A 74 11.56 -5.71 -1.95
CA ILE A 74 11.36 -6.71 -0.89
C ILE A 74 12.50 -6.63 0.13
N ALA A 75 13.76 -6.55 -0.35
CA ALA A 75 14.91 -6.38 0.54
C ALA A 75 14.78 -5.14 1.42
N ARG A 76 14.33 -4.00 0.87
CA ARG A 76 14.04 -2.76 1.61
C ARG A 76 12.93 -2.95 2.64
N GLY A 77 11.86 -3.65 2.28
CA GLY A 77 10.77 -3.94 3.22
C GLY A 77 11.23 -4.79 4.40
N VAL A 78 12.00 -5.85 4.14
CA VAL A 78 12.59 -6.70 5.19
C VAL A 78 13.57 -5.89 6.04
N GLU A 79 14.41 -5.06 5.42
CA GLU A 79 15.31 -4.14 6.14
C GLU A 79 14.52 -3.24 7.10
N THR A 80 13.43 -2.63 6.65
CA THR A 80 12.61 -1.73 7.47
C THR A 80 12.02 -2.43 8.70
N VAL A 81 11.57 -3.68 8.54
CA VAL A 81 11.09 -4.51 9.67
C VAL A 81 12.23 -4.82 10.64
N LEU A 82 13.39 -5.28 10.15
CA LEU A 82 14.53 -5.61 11.00
C LEU A 82 15.12 -4.37 11.69
N ARG A 83 15.10 -3.21 11.04
CA ARG A 83 15.42 -1.92 11.68
C ARG A 83 14.44 -1.60 12.81
N GLY A 84 13.14 -1.83 12.58
CA GLY A 84 12.13 -1.69 13.63
C GLY A 84 12.41 -2.57 14.85
N ILE A 85 12.72 -3.84 14.64
CA ILE A 85 13.09 -4.77 15.71
C ILE A 85 14.37 -4.31 16.43
N ALA A 86 15.36 -3.83 15.71
CA ALA A 86 16.62 -3.35 16.30
C ALA A 86 16.45 -2.09 17.18
N LEU A 87 15.52 -1.19 16.79
CA LEU A 87 15.29 0.08 17.48
C LEU A 87 14.28 -0.04 18.62
N TYR A 88 13.19 -0.76 18.41
CA TYR A 88 12.03 -0.80 19.32
C TYR A 88 11.84 -2.15 20.01
N GLY A 89 12.64 -3.17 19.66
CA GLY A 89 12.38 -4.56 20.04
C GLY A 89 11.23 -5.17 19.21
N VAL A 90 10.84 -6.38 19.54
CA VAL A 90 9.66 -7.02 18.99
C VAL A 90 8.42 -6.45 19.69
N THR A 91 7.50 -5.91 18.90
CA THR A 91 6.26 -5.28 19.40
C THR A 91 5.04 -5.80 18.63
N THR A 92 3.85 -5.78 19.23
CA THR A 92 2.60 -6.20 18.59
C THR A 92 1.60 -5.03 18.54
N PRO A 93 1.29 -4.46 17.35
CA PRO A 93 1.95 -4.72 16.07
C PRO A 93 3.39 -4.21 16.03
N GLN A 94 4.18 -4.68 15.06
CA GLN A 94 5.57 -4.25 14.95
C GLN A 94 5.68 -2.77 14.60
N LYS A 95 6.40 -2.01 15.42
CA LYS A 95 6.72 -0.60 15.17
C LYS A 95 7.79 -0.50 14.11
N LEU A 96 7.58 0.38 13.13
CA LEU A 96 8.50 0.61 12.02
C LEU A 96 9.11 2.02 12.11
N PRO A 97 10.41 2.18 11.77
CA PRO A 97 11.09 3.48 11.74
C PRO A 97 10.72 4.32 10.52
N ALA A 98 10.14 3.70 9.49
CA ALA A 98 9.58 4.33 8.30
C ALA A 98 8.33 3.56 7.85
N PRO A 99 7.41 4.16 7.08
CA PRO A 99 6.33 3.39 6.45
C PRO A 99 6.90 2.43 5.40
N PHE A 100 6.24 1.31 5.22
CA PHE A 100 6.57 0.39 4.13
C PHE A 100 6.25 1.01 2.77
N MET A 101 5.14 1.75 2.68
CA MET A 101 4.64 2.38 1.47
C MET A 101 4.18 3.81 1.73
N VAL A 102 4.42 4.69 0.77
CA VAL A 102 3.83 6.03 0.71
C VAL A 102 2.86 6.08 -0.47
N VAL A 103 1.59 6.40 -0.19
CA VAL A 103 0.62 6.74 -1.24
C VAL A 103 0.70 8.24 -1.47
N TRP A 104 1.14 8.62 -2.66
CA TRP A 104 1.37 10.01 -3.01
C TRP A 104 0.23 10.54 -3.88
N ASN A 105 -0.60 11.42 -3.33
CA ASN A 105 -1.55 12.22 -4.09
C ASN A 105 -0.76 13.20 -4.94
N PHE A 106 -0.36 12.78 -6.14
CA PHE A 106 0.71 13.37 -6.93
C PHE A 106 0.35 14.74 -7.53
N THR A 107 -0.93 14.92 -7.83
CA THR A 107 -1.54 16.17 -8.28
C THR A 107 -3.01 16.19 -7.89
N ASN A 108 -3.59 17.38 -7.79
CA ASN A 108 -5.04 17.53 -7.66
C ASN A 108 -5.75 17.64 -9.03
N ALA A 109 -4.98 17.76 -10.13
CA ALA A 109 -5.54 17.74 -11.48
C ALA A 109 -6.22 16.40 -11.78
N CYS A 110 -7.43 16.44 -12.31
CA CYS A 110 -8.16 15.26 -12.74
C CYS A 110 -9.10 15.61 -13.91
N ASN A 111 -9.15 14.73 -14.89
CA ASN A 111 -10.09 14.82 -16.02
C ASN A 111 -11.47 14.22 -15.72
N LEU A 112 -11.66 13.57 -14.56
CA LEU A 112 -12.94 13.04 -14.13
C LEU A 112 -13.55 13.87 -12.98
N ARG A 113 -14.84 13.62 -12.68
CA ARG A 113 -15.61 14.32 -11.64
C ARG A 113 -16.35 13.35 -10.73
N CYS A 114 -15.65 12.27 -10.32
CA CYS A 114 -16.21 11.19 -9.51
C CYS A 114 -16.93 11.73 -8.28
N SER A 115 -18.16 11.26 -8.05
CA SER A 115 -18.99 11.69 -6.93
C SER A 115 -18.41 11.29 -5.57
N HIS A 116 -17.75 10.11 -5.49
CA HIS A 116 -17.11 9.56 -4.29
C HIS A 116 -15.66 10.01 -4.07
N CYS A 117 -15.12 10.93 -4.86
CA CYS A 117 -13.70 11.29 -4.83
C CYS A 117 -13.24 11.78 -3.45
N TYR A 118 -12.34 11.03 -2.83
CA TYR A 118 -11.79 11.36 -1.50
C TYR A 118 -10.92 12.62 -1.51
N GLN A 119 -10.31 12.96 -2.67
CA GLN A 119 -9.39 14.09 -2.82
C GLN A 119 -10.10 15.40 -3.23
N ARG A 120 -11.37 15.37 -3.63
CA ARG A 120 -12.05 16.50 -4.30
C ARG A 120 -11.29 16.99 -5.54
N ALA A 121 -10.61 16.10 -6.24
CA ALA A 121 -9.76 16.41 -7.37
C ALA A 121 -10.51 17.11 -8.51
N GLY A 122 -9.77 17.92 -9.27
CA GLY A 122 -10.33 18.71 -10.40
C GLY A 122 -9.25 19.53 -11.09
N THR A 123 -8.92 20.68 -10.54
CA THR A 123 -7.85 21.56 -11.03
C THR A 123 -6.59 21.39 -10.18
N PRO A 124 -5.39 21.58 -10.76
CA PRO A 124 -4.16 21.61 -9.97
C PRO A 124 -4.24 22.69 -8.87
N GLN A 125 -3.63 22.43 -7.74
CA GLN A 125 -3.50 23.44 -6.68
C GLN A 125 -2.27 24.31 -6.96
N PRO A 126 -2.33 25.63 -6.67
CA PRO A 126 -1.18 26.51 -6.91
C PRO A 126 0.07 26.14 -6.13
N ALA A 127 -0.09 25.44 -5.00
CA ALA A 127 0.98 25.03 -4.09
C ALA A 127 1.52 23.61 -4.34
N GLU A 128 1.18 22.96 -5.45
CA GLU A 128 1.73 21.62 -5.75
C GLU A 128 3.26 21.66 -5.85
N LEU A 129 3.89 20.55 -5.45
CA LEU A 129 5.34 20.39 -5.49
C LEU A 129 5.86 20.52 -6.94
N SER A 130 6.90 21.32 -7.12
CA SER A 130 7.68 21.38 -8.36
C SER A 130 8.42 20.06 -8.61
N LEU A 131 8.90 19.82 -9.84
CA LEU A 131 9.70 18.63 -10.16
C LEU A 131 10.92 18.49 -9.24
N THR A 132 11.64 19.58 -8.96
CA THR A 132 12.80 19.56 -8.07
C THR A 132 12.43 19.12 -6.65
N GLU A 133 11.32 19.63 -6.11
CA GLU A 133 10.82 19.22 -4.80
C GLU A 133 10.35 17.74 -4.81
N LYS A 134 9.68 17.30 -5.87
CA LYS A 134 9.28 15.90 -6.04
C LYS A 134 10.48 14.94 -6.04
N LEU A 135 11.56 15.30 -6.73
CA LEU A 135 12.78 14.49 -6.74
C LEU A 135 13.46 14.47 -5.37
N LYS A 136 13.47 15.60 -4.66
CA LYS A 136 13.93 15.64 -3.25
C LYS A 136 13.10 14.76 -2.35
N VAL A 137 11.77 14.74 -2.52
CA VAL A 137 10.88 13.82 -1.79
C VAL A 137 11.26 12.37 -2.05
N VAL A 138 11.49 11.97 -3.32
CA VAL A 138 11.94 10.61 -3.65
C VAL A 138 13.23 10.26 -2.92
N GLU A 139 14.18 11.20 -2.85
CA GLU A 139 15.43 11.02 -2.10
C GLU A 139 15.18 10.84 -0.60
N GLU A 140 14.38 11.69 0.02
CA GLU A 140 14.03 11.58 1.45
C GLU A 140 13.30 10.26 1.78
N LEU A 141 12.40 9.79 0.92
CA LEU A 141 11.72 8.51 1.07
C LEU A 141 12.70 7.33 0.94
N ASP A 142 13.68 7.45 0.03
CA ASP A 142 14.74 6.47 -0.13
C ASP A 142 15.62 6.39 1.12
N GLU A 143 16.08 7.53 1.64
CA GLU A 143 16.89 7.61 2.87
C GLU A 143 16.15 7.10 4.11
N ALA A 144 14.85 7.32 4.17
CA ALA A 144 13.98 6.79 5.24
C ALA A 144 13.89 5.26 5.21
N GLY A 145 14.10 4.64 4.03
CA GLY A 145 13.96 3.19 3.82
C GLY A 145 12.56 2.77 3.36
N VAL A 146 11.79 3.69 2.78
CA VAL A 146 10.48 3.38 2.18
C VAL A 146 10.67 2.37 1.04
N ALA A 147 9.94 1.27 1.07
CA ALA A 147 10.07 0.19 0.09
C ALA A 147 9.23 0.40 -1.18
N ALA A 148 8.11 1.11 -1.06
CA ALA A 148 7.19 1.32 -2.16
C ALA A 148 6.60 2.73 -2.18
N ILE A 149 6.33 3.25 -3.38
CA ILE A 149 5.49 4.42 -3.59
C ILE A 149 4.35 4.08 -4.54
N ALA A 150 3.16 4.62 -4.26
CA ALA A 150 2.00 4.51 -5.14
C ALA A 150 1.53 5.92 -5.52
N LEU A 151 1.68 6.29 -6.79
CA LEU A 151 1.17 7.56 -7.29
C LEU A 151 -0.35 7.47 -7.40
N SER A 152 -1.04 8.44 -6.82
CA SER A 152 -2.50 8.54 -6.74
C SER A 152 -2.91 10.02 -6.77
N GLY A 153 -4.09 10.36 -6.22
CA GLY A 153 -4.54 11.74 -6.04
C GLY A 153 -5.70 12.11 -6.95
N GLY A 154 -5.53 13.11 -7.82
CA GLY A 154 -6.39 13.36 -8.96
C GLY A 154 -6.15 12.28 -10.01
N GLU A 155 -5.57 12.64 -11.13
CA GLU A 155 -5.06 11.67 -12.10
C GLU A 155 -3.56 11.90 -12.28
N PRO A 156 -2.69 11.00 -11.76
CA PRO A 156 -1.25 11.19 -11.78
C PRO A 156 -0.67 11.37 -13.18
N THR A 157 -1.25 10.71 -14.18
CA THR A 157 -0.79 10.75 -15.58
C THR A 157 -0.99 12.11 -16.24
N LEU A 158 -1.78 13.01 -15.66
CA LEU A 158 -1.94 14.38 -16.15
C LEU A 158 -0.79 15.30 -15.73
N CYS A 159 -0.06 14.94 -14.69
CA CYS A 159 1.14 15.70 -14.29
C CYS A 159 2.31 15.29 -15.19
N PRO A 160 2.97 16.24 -15.88
CA PRO A 160 4.06 15.91 -16.81
C PRO A 160 5.26 15.26 -16.12
N ASP A 161 5.43 15.48 -14.84
CA ASP A 161 6.57 15.00 -14.05
C ASP A 161 6.51 13.51 -13.70
N TYR A 162 5.34 12.83 -13.88
CA TYR A 162 5.13 11.50 -13.32
C TYR A 162 6.14 10.46 -13.83
N LEU A 163 6.49 10.49 -15.11
CA LEU A 163 7.48 9.54 -15.67
C LEU A 163 8.87 9.74 -15.09
N VAL A 164 9.26 10.99 -14.84
CA VAL A 164 10.58 11.31 -14.25
C VAL A 164 10.64 10.77 -12.82
N VAL A 165 9.58 10.97 -12.05
CA VAL A 165 9.49 10.49 -10.66
C VAL A 165 9.43 8.97 -10.60
N VAL A 166 8.65 8.31 -11.48
CA VAL A 166 8.62 6.84 -11.61
C VAL A 166 10.02 6.29 -11.86
N LYS A 167 10.73 6.86 -12.84
CA LYS A 167 12.09 6.43 -13.21
C LYS A 167 13.08 6.60 -12.06
N GLU A 168 13.05 7.73 -11.38
CA GLU A 168 13.97 8.00 -10.26
C GLU A 168 13.71 7.08 -9.07
N ALA A 169 12.44 6.87 -8.70
CA ALA A 169 12.08 5.97 -7.62
C ALA A 169 12.44 4.50 -7.92
N ALA A 170 12.20 4.05 -9.16
CA ALA A 170 12.59 2.72 -9.61
C ALA A 170 14.13 2.53 -9.63
N ARG A 171 14.88 3.55 -10.09
CA ARG A 171 16.34 3.57 -10.06
C ARG A 171 16.90 3.40 -8.64
N ARG A 172 16.22 3.98 -7.65
CA ARG A 172 16.54 3.84 -6.23
C ARG A 172 16.09 2.49 -5.61
N GLY A 173 15.52 1.59 -6.41
CA GLY A 173 15.07 0.27 -5.96
C GLY A 173 13.76 0.26 -5.18
N MET A 174 12.94 1.30 -5.29
CA MET A 174 11.58 1.29 -4.75
C MET A 174 10.62 0.56 -5.69
N TYR A 175 9.60 -0.08 -5.12
CA TYR A 175 8.46 -0.59 -5.88
C TYR A 175 7.55 0.56 -6.26
N VAL A 176 7.32 0.79 -7.56
CA VAL A 176 6.50 1.90 -8.02
C VAL A 176 5.17 1.40 -8.54
N GLY A 177 4.10 1.88 -7.93
CA GLY A 177 2.72 1.66 -8.35
C GLY A 177 2.04 2.94 -8.80
N ILE A 178 0.95 2.80 -9.54
CA ILE A 178 0.05 3.90 -9.91
C ILE A 178 -1.41 3.47 -9.78
N ALA A 179 -2.20 4.30 -9.12
CA ALA A 179 -3.66 4.22 -9.11
C ALA A 179 -4.21 5.29 -10.06
N THR A 180 -4.92 4.87 -11.11
CA THR A 180 -5.33 5.72 -12.22
C THR A 180 -6.78 5.47 -12.62
N ASN A 181 -7.39 6.45 -13.26
CA ASN A 181 -8.69 6.28 -13.92
C ASN A 181 -8.57 5.58 -15.29
N GLY A 182 -7.35 5.28 -15.74
CA GLY A 182 -7.06 4.54 -16.96
C GLY A 182 -7.14 5.37 -18.24
N TRP A 183 -7.60 6.61 -18.20
CA TRP A 183 -7.88 7.40 -19.40
C TRP A 183 -6.68 7.49 -20.35
N ARG A 184 -5.51 7.83 -19.83
CA ARG A 184 -4.30 7.98 -20.63
C ARG A 184 -3.72 6.62 -21.03
N PHE A 185 -3.79 5.64 -20.16
CA PHE A 185 -3.28 4.29 -20.38
C PHE A 185 -4.16 3.40 -21.27
N ALA A 186 -5.32 3.90 -21.70
CA ALA A 186 -6.03 3.34 -22.85
C ALA A 186 -5.21 3.42 -24.16
N ASP A 187 -4.24 4.34 -24.23
CA ASP A 187 -3.17 4.32 -25.22
C ASP A 187 -2.06 3.36 -24.76
N PHE A 188 -1.76 2.37 -25.60
CA PHE A 188 -0.78 1.32 -25.31
C PHE A 188 0.63 1.87 -25.14
N ASP A 189 1.02 2.83 -25.99
CA ASP A 189 2.36 3.40 -25.96
C ASP A 189 2.59 4.27 -24.72
N GLU A 190 1.57 4.97 -24.24
CA GLU A 190 1.64 5.74 -23.00
C GLU A 190 1.83 4.82 -21.78
N LEU A 191 1.11 3.70 -21.72
CA LEU A 191 1.33 2.73 -20.65
C LEU A 191 2.71 2.07 -20.76
N LYS A 192 3.13 1.72 -21.98
CA LYS A 192 4.45 1.13 -22.23
C LYS A 192 5.58 2.07 -21.73
N LYS A 193 5.50 3.38 -22.00
CA LYS A 193 6.48 4.37 -21.48
C LYS A 193 6.58 4.32 -19.95
N ALA A 194 5.44 4.19 -19.26
CA ALA A 194 5.44 4.12 -17.80
C ALA A 194 6.09 2.81 -17.30
N VAL A 195 5.81 1.68 -17.95
CA VAL A 195 6.43 0.38 -17.63
C VAL A 195 7.94 0.41 -17.91
N ASP A 196 8.35 0.97 -19.04
CA ASP A 196 9.77 1.12 -19.40
C ASP A 196 10.50 2.09 -18.42
N ALA A 197 9.79 3.04 -17.83
CA ALA A 197 10.32 3.90 -16.77
C ALA A 197 10.46 3.20 -15.40
N GLY A 198 9.87 2.02 -15.23
CA GLY A 198 9.95 1.22 -14.01
C GLY A 198 8.64 1.08 -13.22
N LEU A 199 7.49 1.42 -13.82
CA LEU A 199 6.19 1.12 -13.21
C LEU A 199 5.99 -0.39 -13.10
N ARG A 200 5.65 -0.88 -11.90
CA ARG A 200 5.51 -2.32 -11.62
C ARG A 200 4.09 -2.72 -11.20
N TYR A 201 3.29 -1.79 -10.74
CA TYR A 201 1.90 -2.04 -10.34
C TYR A 201 0.98 -1.02 -10.98
N LEU A 202 0.00 -1.52 -11.71
CA LEU A 202 -1.05 -0.73 -12.33
C LEU A 202 -2.39 -1.06 -11.65
N GLU A 203 -3.02 -0.07 -11.04
CA GLU A 203 -4.35 -0.17 -10.47
C GLU A 203 -5.29 0.76 -11.24
N VAL A 204 -6.29 0.19 -11.89
CA VAL A 204 -7.25 0.95 -12.70
C VAL A 204 -8.63 0.89 -12.06
N SER A 205 -9.22 2.05 -11.93
CA SER A 205 -10.52 2.22 -11.28
C SER A 205 -11.68 1.84 -12.20
N VAL A 206 -12.46 0.81 -11.79
CA VAL A 206 -13.72 0.39 -12.43
C VAL A 206 -14.76 0.14 -11.35
N ASP A 207 -15.79 0.99 -11.26
CA ASP A 207 -16.77 0.91 -10.16
C ASP A 207 -18.06 0.16 -10.51
N SER A 208 -18.21 -0.29 -11.76
CA SER A 208 -19.37 -1.07 -12.20
C SER A 208 -19.02 -1.87 -13.44
N ALA A 209 -19.62 -3.05 -13.59
CA ALA A 209 -19.57 -3.80 -14.83
C ALA A 209 -20.43 -3.14 -15.93
N ASN A 210 -21.40 -2.31 -15.53
CA ASN A 210 -22.25 -1.56 -16.44
C ASN A 210 -21.61 -0.19 -16.80
N PRO A 211 -21.30 0.05 -18.12
CA PRO A 211 -20.68 1.30 -18.56
C PRO A 211 -21.42 2.57 -18.13
N ARG A 212 -22.75 2.58 -18.27
CA ARG A 212 -23.57 3.76 -17.91
C ARG A 212 -23.48 4.07 -16.41
N LYS A 213 -23.55 3.05 -15.57
CA LYS A 213 -23.45 3.18 -14.11
C LYS A 213 -22.09 3.71 -13.70
N HIS A 214 -21.01 3.14 -14.27
CA HIS A 214 -19.65 3.60 -14.05
C HIS A 214 -19.46 5.06 -14.48
N ASN A 215 -19.84 5.39 -15.74
CA ASN A 215 -19.67 6.73 -16.29
C ASN A 215 -20.44 7.79 -15.48
N ALA A 216 -21.67 7.48 -15.05
CA ALA A 216 -22.44 8.35 -14.17
C ALA A 216 -21.75 8.59 -12.81
N PHE A 217 -21.20 7.54 -12.20
CA PHE A 217 -20.52 7.64 -10.90
C PHE A 217 -19.17 8.37 -10.99
N ARG A 218 -18.47 8.21 -12.13
CA ARG A 218 -17.21 8.89 -12.45
C ARG A 218 -17.40 10.28 -13.08
N GLY A 219 -18.62 10.62 -13.50
CA GLY A 219 -19.02 11.93 -14.00
C GLY A 219 -18.51 12.29 -15.38
N VAL A 220 -18.07 11.31 -16.20
CA VAL A 220 -17.58 11.52 -17.57
C VAL A 220 -17.89 10.30 -18.45
N GLU A 221 -18.59 10.55 -19.56
CA GLU A 221 -18.85 9.52 -20.57
C GLU A 221 -17.56 8.98 -21.20
N GLY A 222 -17.55 7.68 -21.52
CA GLY A 222 -16.38 6.99 -22.09
C GLY A 222 -15.30 6.63 -21.05
N SER A 223 -15.51 6.94 -19.76
CA SER A 223 -14.53 6.61 -18.72
C SER A 223 -14.41 5.10 -18.51
N TRP A 224 -15.52 4.35 -18.65
CA TRP A 224 -15.50 2.90 -18.53
C TRP A 224 -14.68 2.23 -19.63
N GLU A 225 -14.91 2.60 -20.88
CA GLU A 225 -14.22 2.06 -22.04
C GLU A 225 -12.71 2.31 -21.97
N ARG A 226 -12.33 3.50 -21.49
CA ARG A 226 -10.92 3.87 -21.26
C ARG A 226 -10.29 3.04 -20.14
N ALA A 227 -10.98 2.87 -19.03
CA ALA A 227 -10.50 2.08 -17.91
C ALA A 227 -10.32 0.60 -18.29
N VAL A 228 -11.31 -0.01 -18.93
CA VAL A 228 -11.23 -1.39 -19.42
C VAL A 228 -10.07 -1.54 -20.41
N LYS A 229 -9.93 -0.60 -21.36
CA LYS A 229 -8.83 -0.61 -22.33
C LYS A 229 -7.45 -0.51 -21.67
N ALA A 230 -7.31 0.27 -20.64
CA ALA A 230 -6.06 0.37 -19.86
C ALA A 230 -5.72 -0.97 -19.17
N LEU A 231 -6.72 -1.67 -18.61
CA LEU A 231 -6.54 -3.01 -18.04
C LEU A 231 -6.10 -4.02 -19.12
N GLU A 232 -6.77 -4.06 -20.28
CA GLU A 232 -6.37 -4.91 -21.42
C GLU A 232 -4.91 -4.64 -21.84
N ASN A 233 -4.52 -3.36 -21.91
CA ASN A 233 -3.15 -2.97 -22.25
C ASN A 233 -2.16 -3.45 -21.19
N GLY A 234 -2.51 -3.36 -19.89
CA GLY A 234 -1.71 -3.89 -18.80
C GLY A 234 -1.49 -5.40 -18.89
N VAL A 235 -2.54 -6.15 -19.19
CA VAL A 235 -2.46 -7.61 -19.42
C VAL A 235 -1.55 -7.92 -20.62
N LYS A 236 -1.69 -7.19 -21.73
CA LYS A 236 -0.85 -7.36 -22.94
C LYS A 236 0.62 -7.07 -22.68
N LEU A 237 0.94 -6.11 -21.80
CA LEU A 237 2.33 -5.79 -21.40
C LEU A 237 2.90 -6.79 -20.40
N GLY A 238 2.11 -7.75 -19.91
CA GLY A 238 2.56 -8.75 -18.93
C GLY A 238 2.73 -8.22 -17.52
N ILE A 239 2.30 -6.97 -17.23
CA ILE A 239 2.13 -6.50 -15.87
C ILE A 239 0.81 -7.05 -15.35
N ASN A 240 0.76 -7.52 -14.11
CA ASN A 240 -0.48 -8.04 -13.53
C ASN A 240 -1.32 -6.88 -12.98
N PRO A 241 -2.19 -6.25 -13.80
CA PRO A 241 -2.95 -5.08 -13.35
C PRO A 241 -4.00 -5.48 -12.32
N ALA A 242 -4.41 -4.52 -11.49
CA ALA A 242 -5.52 -4.65 -10.57
C ALA A 242 -6.73 -3.83 -11.07
N MET A 243 -7.91 -4.42 -11.01
CA MET A 243 -9.17 -3.70 -11.13
C MET A 243 -9.57 -3.22 -9.74
N ALA A 244 -9.76 -1.91 -9.57
CA ALA A 244 -10.10 -1.29 -8.29
C ALA A 244 -11.53 -0.75 -8.31
N THR A 245 -12.35 -1.16 -7.35
CA THR A 245 -13.75 -0.78 -7.24
C THR A 245 -14.04 -0.21 -5.86
N THR A 246 -14.58 0.99 -5.78
CA THR A 246 -15.11 1.51 -4.52
C THR A 246 -16.51 0.98 -4.28
N VAL A 247 -16.68 0.14 -3.25
CA VAL A 247 -17.96 -0.51 -2.96
C VAL A 247 -18.87 0.40 -2.16
N THR A 248 -20.07 0.56 -2.65
CA THR A 248 -21.17 1.33 -2.05
C THR A 248 -22.50 0.58 -2.27
N LYS A 249 -23.59 1.04 -1.67
CA LYS A 249 -24.93 0.50 -1.95
C LYS A 249 -25.32 0.56 -3.43
N MET A 250 -24.66 1.42 -4.22
CA MET A 250 -24.92 1.55 -5.66
C MET A 250 -24.47 0.32 -6.48
N ASN A 251 -23.40 -0.34 -6.06
CA ASN A 251 -22.76 -1.42 -6.84
C ASN A 251 -22.51 -2.72 -6.04
N LEU A 252 -23.10 -2.83 -4.84
CA LEU A 252 -22.97 -4.02 -4.01
C LEU A 252 -23.57 -5.26 -4.69
N ASP A 253 -24.62 -5.07 -5.46
CA ASP A 253 -25.30 -6.10 -6.26
C ASP A 253 -24.50 -6.55 -7.49
N GLU A 254 -23.49 -5.80 -7.92
CA GLU A 254 -22.65 -6.08 -9.10
C GLU A 254 -21.28 -6.71 -8.74
N VAL A 255 -21.05 -7.11 -7.50
CA VAL A 255 -19.73 -7.65 -7.09
C VAL A 255 -19.30 -8.84 -7.94
N ASP A 256 -20.20 -9.77 -8.20
CA ASP A 256 -19.92 -10.95 -9.05
C ASP A 256 -19.69 -10.53 -10.51
N ASP A 257 -20.50 -9.63 -11.06
CA ASP A 257 -20.36 -9.11 -12.43
C ASP A 257 -19.02 -8.38 -12.62
N ILE A 258 -18.57 -7.63 -11.60
CA ILE A 258 -17.26 -6.94 -11.61
C ILE A 258 -16.11 -7.96 -11.61
N ILE A 259 -16.22 -9.03 -10.82
CA ILE A 259 -15.22 -10.11 -10.81
C ILE A 259 -15.20 -10.82 -12.17
N GLU A 260 -16.36 -11.12 -12.77
CA GLU A 260 -16.49 -11.74 -14.09
C GLU A 260 -15.94 -10.85 -15.19
N LEU A 261 -16.16 -9.54 -15.13
CA LEU A 261 -15.56 -8.58 -16.05
C LEU A 261 -14.03 -8.63 -15.95
N ALA A 262 -13.46 -8.60 -14.75
CA ALA A 262 -12.02 -8.68 -14.55
C ALA A 262 -11.45 -9.98 -15.14
N GLU A 263 -12.09 -11.12 -14.87
CA GLU A 263 -11.70 -12.44 -15.39
C GLU A 263 -11.75 -12.49 -16.93
N SER A 264 -12.80 -11.94 -17.54
CA SER A 264 -12.98 -11.88 -18.99
C SER A 264 -11.90 -11.06 -19.72
N ILE A 265 -11.37 -10.03 -19.07
CA ILE A 265 -10.27 -9.20 -19.58
C ILE A 265 -8.90 -9.89 -19.39
N GLY A 266 -8.82 -10.91 -18.51
CA GLY A 266 -7.58 -11.57 -18.11
C GLY A 266 -6.90 -10.90 -16.89
N VAL A 267 -7.59 -10.01 -16.20
CA VAL A 267 -7.16 -9.42 -14.94
C VAL A 267 -7.33 -10.44 -13.82
N ARG A 268 -6.26 -10.70 -13.07
CA ARG A 268 -6.25 -11.69 -11.99
C ARG A 268 -6.41 -11.10 -10.60
N ARG A 269 -6.40 -9.77 -10.47
CA ARG A 269 -6.48 -9.07 -9.20
C ARG A 269 -7.63 -8.08 -9.20
N VAL A 270 -8.53 -8.23 -8.23
CA VAL A 270 -9.61 -7.28 -7.96
C VAL A 270 -9.46 -6.76 -6.54
N VAL A 271 -9.46 -5.42 -6.39
CA VAL A 271 -9.35 -4.75 -5.10
C VAL A 271 -10.61 -3.94 -4.84
N PHE A 272 -11.39 -4.38 -3.88
CA PHE A 272 -12.58 -3.66 -3.45
C PHE A 272 -12.24 -2.65 -2.36
N PHE A 273 -12.32 -1.38 -2.70
CA PHE A 273 -12.09 -0.29 -1.76
C PHE A 273 -13.29 -0.10 -0.84
N ASN A 274 -13.01 -0.09 0.44
CA ASN A 274 -13.98 0.27 1.45
C ASN A 274 -14.30 1.77 1.33
N PHE A 275 -15.55 2.11 1.04
CA PHE A 275 -15.96 3.52 0.95
C PHE A 275 -15.78 4.20 2.31
N ILE A 276 -15.12 5.35 2.30
CA ILE A 276 -14.93 6.24 3.45
C ILE A 276 -15.49 7.62 3.06
N PRO A 277 -16.45 8.16 3.79
CA PRO A 277 -17.09 9.44 3.46
C PRO A 277 -16.15 10.62 3.75
N THR A 278 -15.23 10.86 2.81
CA THR A 278 -14.28 11.98 2.83
C THR A 278 -14.23 12.66 1.46
N GLY A 279 -13.65 13.84 1.37
CA GLY A 279 -13.66 14.62 0.14
C GLY A 279 -15.08 14.94 -0.36
N ARG A 280 -15.38 14.68 -1.66
CA ARG A 280 -16.75 14.73 -2.21
C ARG A 280 -17.64 13.61 -1.68
N GLY A 281 -17.06 12.48 -1.35
CA GLY A 281 -17.80 11.35 -0.79
C GLY A 281 -18.52 11.65 0.55
N ARG A 282 -18.22 12.77 1.22
CA ARG A 282 -18.98 13.22 2.41
C ARG A 282 -20.46 13.42 2.13
N ASP A 283 -20.79 13.81 0.91
CA ASP A 283 -22.17 14.07 0.51
C ASP A 283 -22.93 12.76 0.17
N LEU A 284 -22.22 11.61 0.21
CA LEU A 284 -22.73 10.29 -0.16
C LEU A 284 -22.74 9.29 1.03
N VAL A 285 -22.82 9.77 2.26
CA VAL A 285 -22.85 8.91 3.47
C VAL A 285 -23.97 7.86 3.39
N ASN A 286 -25.12 8.21 2.80
CA ASN A 286 -26.24 7.31 2.59
C ASN A 286 -25.95 6.12 1.64
N LEU A 287 -24.87 6.19 0.88
CA LEU A 287 -24.40 5.09 0.01
C LEU A 287 -23.39 4.18 0.70
N ASP A 288 -22.95 4.51 1.93
CA ASP A 288 -22.08 3.61 2.68
C ASP A 288 -22.83 2.33 3.09
N LEU A 289 -22.11 1.22 3.14
CA LEU A 289 -22.70 -0.05 3.56
C LEU A 289 -22.99 -0.03 5.06
N GLU A 290 -24.14 -0.57 5.44
CA GLU A 290 -24.39 -0.91 6.84
C GLU A 290 -23.40 -1.99 7.33
N PRO A 291 -23.18 -2.12 8.65
CA PRO A 291 -22.27 -3.14 9.18
C PRO A 291 -22.57 -4.57 8.68
N GLU A 292 -23.83 -4.95 8.62
CA GLU A 292 -24.30 -6.28 8.18
C GLU A 292 -24.05 -6.48 6.67
N GLU A 293 -24.35 -5.48 5.85
CA GLU A 293 -24.08 -5.51 4.40
C GLU A 293 -22.56 -5.64 4.13
N ARG A 294 -21.75 -4.94 4.90
CA ARG A 294 -20.29 -4.99 4.82
C ARG A 294 -19.73 -6.35 5.23
N GLU A 295 -20.26 -6.93 6.29
CA GLU A 295 -19.88 -8.26 6.74
C GLU A 295 -20.19 -9.30 5.67
N GLU A 296 -21.41 -9.30 5.11
CA GLU A 296 -21.79 -10.25 4.07
C GLU A 296 -21.00 -10.04 2.77
N PHE A 297 -20.74 -8.79 2.38
CA PHE A 297 -19.86 -8.48 1.28
C PHE A 297 -18.44 -9.07 1.48
N MET A 298 -17.84 -8.92 2.66
CA MET A 298 -16.52 -9.49 2.94
C MET A 298 -16.54 -11.03 2.91
N ARG A 299 -17.62 -11.63 3.37
CA ARG A 299 -17.84 -13.10 3.28
C ARG A 299 -17.99 -13.55 1.82
N LEU A 300 -18.71 -12.78 1.00
CA LEU A 300 -18.87 -13.06 -0.43
C LEU A 300 -17.51 -13.05 -1.14
N ILE A 301 -16.72 -11.98 -1.02
CA ILE A 301 -15.43 -11.88 -1.71
C ILE A 301 -14.43 -12.96 -1.23
N TYR A 302 -14.50 -13.41 0.03
CA TYR A 302 -13.68 -14.52 0.49
C TYR A 302 -14.11 -15.83 -0.19
N ARG A 303 -15.42 -16.11 -0.32
CA ARG A 303 -15.92 -17.27 -1.05
C ARG A 303 -15.49 -17.27 -2.52
N GLU A 304 -15.64 -16.14 -3.19
CA GLU A 304 -15.24 -15.99 -4.60
C GLU A 304 -13.72 -16.11 -4.79
N MET A 305 -12.90 -15.56 -3.89
CA MET A 305 -11.45 -15.76 -3.91
C MET A 305 -11.05 -17.23 -3.81
N VAL A 306 -11.71 -18.00 -2.93
CA VAL A 306 -11.42 -19.43 -2.77
C VAL A 306 -11.87 -20.24 -3.99
N LYS A 307 -13.00 -19.87 -4.59
CA LYS A 307 -13.61 -20.54 -5.74
C LYS A 307 -12.86 -20.28 -7.05
N ARG A 308 -12.46 -19.00 -7.32
CA ARG A 308 -11.97 -18.52 -8.63
C ARG A 308 -10.47 -18.41 -8.61
N LYS A 309 -9.59 -18.92 -8.17
CA LYS A 309 -8.11 -18.79 -8.25
C LYS A 309 -7.63 -17.37 -8.65
N MET A 310 -8.37 -16.34 -8.21
CA MET A 310 -8.08 -14.93 -8.40
C MET A 310 -7.65 -14.30 -7.08
N GLU A 311 -6.91 -13.21 -7.16
CA GLU A 311 -6.56 -12.36 -6.01
C GLU A 311 -7.71 -11.37 -5.78
N ILE A 312 -8.59 -11.66 -4.83
CA ILE A 312 -9.74 -10.80 -4.49
C ILE A 312 -9.54 -10.27 -3.08
N TYR A 313 -9.37 -8.96 -2.96
CA TYR A 313 -9.06 -8.28 -1.71
C TYR A 313 -10.02 -7.13 -1.43
N THR A 314 -10.01 -6.66 -0.19
CA THR A 314 -10.65 -5.39 0.19
C THR A 314 -9.75 -4.58 1.11
N THR A 315 -9.87 -3.25 1.02
CA THR A 315 -9.16 -2.33 1.91
C THR A 315 -9.81 -2.22 3.30
N ALA A 316 -10.89 -2.93 3.56
CA ALA A 316 -11.53 -2.99 4.87
C ALA A 316 -10.68 -3.83 5.85
N PRO A 317 -10.16 -3.26 6.96
CA PRO A 317 -9.36 -4.03 7.92
C PRO A 317 -10.13 -5.19 8.57
N GLN A 318 -11.45 -5.11 8.63
CA GLN A 318 -12.34 -6.16 9.14
C GLN A 318 -12.19 -7.47 8.37
N TYR A 319 -11.74 -7.41 7.11
CA TYR A 319 -11.51 -8.59 6.28
C TYR A 319 -10.51 -9.55 6.92
N GLY A 320 -9.49 -9.05 7.64
CA GLY A 320 -8.56 -9.89 8.39
C GLY A 320 -9.27 -10.79 9.42
N ARG A 321 -10.27 -10.26 10.13
CA ARG A 321 -11.11 -11.03 11.04
C ARG A 321 -12.01 -12.01 10.30
N VAL A 322 -12.69 -11.56 9.24
CA VAL A 322 -13.62 -12.40 8.46
C VAL A 322 -12.90 -13.62 7.88
N VAL A 323 -11.71 -13.41 7.28
CA VAL A 323 -10.89 -14.51 6.74
C VAL A 323 -10.51 -15.52 7.82
N LEU A 324 -10.06 -15.05 8.99
CA LEU A 324 -9.73 -15.93 10.12
C LEU A 324 -10.93 -16.76 10.57
N GLN A 325 -12.10 -16.15 10.69
CA GLN A 325 -13.33 -16.84 11.12
C GLN A 325 -13.78 -17.86 10.08
N MET A 326 -13.89 -17.48 8.81
CA MET A 326 -14.36 -18.35 7.73
C MET A 326 -13.41 -19.52 7.46
N SER A 327 -12.10 -19.29 7.58
CA SER A 327 -11.08 -20.31 7.38
C SER A 327 -10.79 -21.16 8.64
N ARG A 328 -11.45 -20.88 9.76
CA ARG A 328 -11.14 -21.47 11.07
C ARG A 328 -9.66 -21.33 11.44
N GLY A 329 -9.08 -20.18 11.13
CA GLY A 329 -7.68 -19.86 11.41
C GLY A 329 -6.66 -20.50 10.46
N SER A 330 -7.09 -21.17 9.37
CA SER A 330 -6.16 -21.77 8.40
C SER A 330 -5.60 -20.76 7.40
N VAL A 331 -6.25 -19.61 7.22
CA VAL A 331 -5.87 -18.52 6.30
C VAL A 331 -5.83 -17.21 7.06
N VAL A 332 -4.92 -16.32 6.71
CA VAL A 332 -4.83 -14.97 7.27
C VAL A 332 -4.82 -13.95 6.16
N ALA A 333 -5.34 -12.75 6.44
CA ALA A 333 -5.21 -11.56 5.62
C ALA A 333 -4.50 -10.47 6.46
N PRO A 334 -3.17 -10.52 6.54
CA PRO A 334 -2.41 -9.62 7.41
C PRO A 334 -2.44 -8.16 6.93
N THR A 335 -2.67 -7.96 5.65
CA THR A 335 -2.91 -6.65 5.03
C THR A 335 -4.08 -6.75 4.07
N HIS A 336 -4.60 -5.61 3.64
CA HIS A 336 -5.67 -5.57 2.63
C HIS A 336 -5.18 -5.86 1.19
N HIS A 337 -3.91 -6.25 1.02
CA HIS A 337 -3.33 -6.63 -0.27
C HIS A 337 -2.77 -8.04 -0.28
N ALA A 338 -2.98 -8.82 0.77
CA ALA A 338 -2.44 -10.19 0.85
C ALA A 338 -3.33 -11.10 1.68
N VAL A 339 -3.57 -12.29 1.16
CA VAL A 339 -4.18 -13.42 1.87
C VAL A 339 -3.21 -14.59 1.77
N SER A 340 -2.93 -15.24 2.88
CA SER A 340 -1.91 -16.29 2.93
C SER A 340 -2.32 -17.50 3.76
N LYS A 341 -1.91 -18.67 3.29
CA LYS A 341 -1.93 -19.95 4.04
C LYS A 341 -0.57 -20.30 4.63
N ASP A 342 0.45 -19.50 4.27
CA ASP A 342 1.84 -19.72 4.70
C ASP A 342 1.95 -19.66 6.23
N PRO A 343 2.60 -20.66 6.88
CA PRO A 343 2.75 -20.73 8.33
C PRO A 343 3.49 -19.51 8.93
N VAL A 344 4.49 -18.97 8.23
CA VAL A 344 5.26 -17.80 8.68
C VAL A 344 4.37 -16.57 8.67
N THR A 345 3.67 -16.32 7.57
CA THR A 345 2.74 -15.19 7.44
C THR A 345 1.63 -15.29 8.49
N LYS A 346 1.13 -16.49 8.76
CA LYS A 346 0.12 -16.73 9.79
C LYS A 346 0.65 -16.41 11.19
N ALA A 347 1.85 -16.85 11.52
CA ALA A 347 2.49 -16.55 12.81
C ALA A 347 2.74 -15.03 12.98
N LEU A 348 2.94 -14.32 11.88
CA LEU A 348 3.23 -12.88 11.86
C LEU A 348 1.98 -12.00 11.70
N ALA A 349 0.79 -12.57 11.52
CA ALA A 349 -0.41 -11.80 11.19
C ALA A 349 -0.75 -10.70 12.20
N GLU A 350 -0.56 -10.93 13.49
CA GLU A 350 -0.78 -9.91 14.54
C GLU A 350 0.31 -8.84 14.56
N TYR A 351 1.54 -9.20 14.21
CA TYR A 351 2.66 -8.26 14.12
C TYR A 351 2.54 -7.33 12.91
N ILE A 352 2.04 -7.84 11.79
CA ILE A 352 1.76 -7.05 10.58
C ILE A 352 0.45 -6.27 10.75
N GLY A 353 -0.58 -6.92 11.08
CA GLY A 353 -1.98 -6.71 11.41
C GLY A 353 -2.73 -5.45 11.00
N GLY A 354 -3.83 -5.64 10.30
CA GLY A 354 -4.98 -4.73 10.15
C GLY A 354 -4.67 -3.36 9.53
N CYS A 355 -5.39 -2.33 10.00
CA CYS A 355 -5.26 -0.98 9.46
C CYS A 355 -3.83 -0.45 9.52
N GLY A 356 -3.32 -0.02 8.37
CA GLY A 356 -1.95 0.43 8.19
C GLY A 356 -1.72 1.93 8.33
N ALA A 357 -2.78 2.73 8.51
CA ALA A 357 -2.72 4.19 8.59
C ALA A 357 -1.75 4.66 9.68
N GLY A 358 -0.76 5.50 9.33
CA GLY A 358 0.25 5.99 10.26
C GLY A 358 1.15 4.92 10.88
N ARG A 359 1.13 3.68 10.35
CA ARG A 359 1.86 2.53 10.90
C ARG A 359 2.71 1.81 9.86
N ILE A 360 2.10 1.35 8.77
CA ILE A 360 2.79 0.68 7.65
C ILE A 360 2.71 1.49 6.35
N TYR A 361 1.84 2.48 6.28
CA TYR A 361 1.83 3.45 5.19
C TYR A 361 1.51 4.87 5.66
N ALA A 362 1.90 5.84 4.85
CA ALA A 362 1.57 7.25 4.98
C ALA A 362 1.00 7.78 3.66
N ALA A 363 0.33 8.90 3.72
CA ALA A 363 -0.07 9.66 2.55
C ALA A 363 0.77 10.93 2.42
N LEU A 364 1.11 11.28 1.18
CA LEU A 364 1.72 12.55 0.83
C LEU A 364 0.76 13.31 -0.09
N GLN A 365 0.50 14.58 0.22
CA GLN A 365 -0.39 15.44 -0.55
C GLN A 365 0.35 16.16 -1.68
N PRO A 366 -0.36 16.73 -2.68
CA PRO A 366 0.28 17.39 -3.81
C PRO A 366 1.17 18.59 -3.43
N ASP A 367 0.86 19.24 -2.32
CA ASP A 367 1.58 20.40 -1.75
C ASP A 367 2.72 20.03 -0.79
N GLY A 368 2.95 18.73 -0.58
CA GLY A 368 3.99 18.23 0.31
C GLY A 368 3.55 18.00 1.75
N GLU A 369 2.27 18.16 2.07
CA GLU A 369 1.76 17.78 3.39
C GLU A 369 1.73 16.27 3.55
N VAL A 370 2.10 15.78 4.73
CA VAL A 370 2.05 14.37 5.11
C VAL A 370 0.82 14.10 5.96
N ALA A 371 0.11 13.01 5.67
CA ALA A 371 -1.05 12.55 6.42
C ALA A 371 -0.93 11.05 6.78
N PRO A 372 -1.64 10.55 7.79
CA PRO A 372 -1.58 9.14 8.17
C PRO A 372 -2.18 8.20 7.11
N CYS A 373 -3.13 8.69 6.34
CA CYS A 373 -3.89 7.94 5.33
C CYS A 373 -4.51 8.91 4.32
N VAL A 374 -4.63 8.49 3.06
CA VAL A 374 -5.30 9.31 2.01
C VAL A 374 -6.75 9.65 2.35
N PHE A 375 -7.42 8.79 3.13
CA PHE A 375 -8.80 9.00 3.60
C PHE A 375 -8.89 9.70 4.96
N MET A 376 -7.76 10.09 5.56
CA MET A 376 -7.71 10.76 6.86
C MET A 376 -6.86 12.03 6.74
N PRO A 377 -7.47 13.16 6.30
CA PRO A 377 -6.77 14.40 5.99
C PRO A 377 -6.37 15.17 7.27
N ILE A 378 -5.56 14.53 8.10
CA ILE A 378 -4.95 15.15 9.28
C ILE A 378 -3.51 15.50 8.90
N ARG A 379 -3.17 16.78 8.93
CA ARG A 379 -1.80 17.25 8.67
C ARG A 379 -0.87 16.77 9.79
N LEU A 380 0.18 16.03 9.41
CA LEU A 380 1.25 15.62 10.32
C LEU A 380 2.45 16.56 10.26
N GLY A 381 2.68 17.21 9.13
CA GLY A 381 3.78 18.11 8.83
C GLY A 381 3.90 18.29 7.33
N SER A 382 4.93 18.99 6.86
CA SER A 382 5.21 19.19 5.44
C SER A 382 6.67 18.89 5.11
N VAL A 383 6.91 18.19 4.01
CA VAL A 383 8.28 17.93 3.49
C VAL A 383 9.00 19.19 3.04
N ARG A 384 8.32 20.33 2.96
CA ARG A 384 8.92 21.65 2.75
C ARG A 384 9.49 22.26 4.03
N GLU A 385 8.94 21.88 5.18
CA GLU A 385 9.27 22.45 6.50
C GLU A 385 10.28 21.58 7.26
N GLU A 386 10.14 20.26 7.13
CA GLU A 386 10.98 19.31 7.84
C GLU A 386 11.10 17.97 7.08
N SER A 387 12.10 17.16 7.41
CA SER A 387 12.30 15.88 6.72
C SER A 387 11.17 14.89 7.00
N PHE A 388 10.81 14.10 5.97
CA PHE A 388 9.78 13.06 6.07
C PHE A 388 9.99 12.11 7.27
N ILE A 389 11.24 11.71 7.50
CA ILE A 389 11.56 10.76 8.58
C ILE A 389 11.32 11.35 9.97
N ARG A 390 11.51 12.66 10.13
CA ARG A 390 11.22 13.38 11.37
C ARG A 390 9.73 13.45 11.62
N ILE A 391 8.93 13.85 10.61
CA ILE A 391 7.45 13.84 10.69
C ILE A 391 6.97 12.46 11.16
N TRP A 392 7.46 11.38 10.54
CA TRP A 392 7.06 10.01 10.83
C TRP A 392 7.42 9.55 12.24
N ASN A 393 8.58 9.92 12.76
CA ASN A 393 9.07 9.42 14.04
C ASN A 393 8.78 10.32 15.24
N GLU A 394 8.50 11.61 15.04
CA GLU A 394 8.31 12.54 16.13
C GLU A 394 6.85 12.97 16.33
N HIS A 395 6.00 12.88 15.29
CA HIS A 395 4.62 13.35 15.39
C HIS A 395 3.79 12.50 16.38
N PRO A 396 3.14 13.09 17.41
CA PRO A 396 2.45 12.34 18.49
C PRO A 396 1.34 11.42 17.97
N LEU A 397 0.57 11.85 16.96
CA LEU A 397 -0.50 11.05 16.35
C LEU A 397 0.06 9.78 15.72
N VAL A 398 1.20 9.87 15.01
CA VAL A 398 1.85 8.71 14.38
C VAL A 398 2.32 7.72 15.45
N GLN A 399 2.92 8.23 16.55
CA GLN A 399 3.37 7.36 17.64
C GLN A 399 2.20 6.60 18.29
N ARG A 400 1.03 7.23 18.42
CA ARG A 400 -0.17 6.56 18.92
C ARG A 400 -0.73 5.56 17.90
N LEU A 401 -0.75 5.88 16.59
CA LEU A 401 -1.23 4.99 15.53
C LEU A 401 -0.36 3.74 15.36
N LYS A 402 0.94 3.81 15.68
CA LYS A 402 1.86 2.66 15.67
C LYS A 402 1.50 1.59 16.71
N SER A 403 0.62 1.90 17.65
CA SER A 403 0.10 0.96 18.65
C SER A 403 -1.42 0.80 18.46
N LYS A 404 -1.96 -0.37 18.80
CA LYS A 404 -3.41 -0.60 18.89
C LYS A 404 -3.92 -0.59 20.33
N GLU A 405 -3.05 -0.26 21.25
CA GLU A 405 -3.41 0.06 22.63
C GLU A 405 -4.08 1.43 22.68
N GLY A 406 -5.09 1.57 23.50
CA GLY A 406 -5.85 2.81 23.60
C GLY A 406 -6.84 3.08 22.47
N LEU A 407 -7.19 2.07 21.66
CA LEU A 407 -8.38 2.14 20.82
C LEU A 407 -9.64 2.18 21.69
N GLY A 408 -10.57 3.08 21.33
CA GLY A 408 -11.82 3.26 22.06
C GLY A 408 -12.91 2.25 21.70
N GLY A 409 -13.93 2.18 22.55
CA GLY A 409 -15.14 1.39 22.36
C GLY A 409 -14.86 -0.09 22.09
N PHE A 410 -15.71 -0.71 21.29
CA PHE A 410 -15.61 -2.14 20.99
C PHE A 410 -14.35 -2.53 20.22
N CYS A 411 -13.71 -1.63 19.46
CA CYS A 411 -12.43 -1.93 18.82
C CYS A 411 -11.30 -2.18 19.85
N GLY A 412 -11.30 -1.48 20.97
CA GLY A 412 -10.32 -1.65 22.06
C GLY A 412 -10.49 -2.96 22.82
N LEU A 413 -11.71 -3.45 22.94
CA LEU A 413 -12.06 -4.68 23.66
C LEU A 413 -12.07 -5.90 22.75
N CYS A 414 -11.97 -5.72 21.42
CA CYS A 414 -12.11 -6.80 20.46
C CYS A 414 -10.93 -7.77 20.50
N PRO A 415 -11.19 -9.11 20.54
CA PRO A 415 -10.14 -10.11 20.49
C PRO A 415 -9.35 -10.08 19.17
N TYR A 416 -9.93 -9.54 18.11
CA TYR A 416 -9.28 -9.41 16.79
C TYR A 416 -8.58 -8.05 16.60
N ARG A 417 -8.39 -7.23 17.64
CA ARG A 417 -7.83 -5.86 17.49
C ARG A 417 -6.46 -5.83 16.79
N TYR A 418 -5.64 -6.86 16.97
CA TYR A 418 -4.30 -6.89 16.38
C TYR A 418 -4.31 -7.29 14.90
N VAL A 419 -5.22 -8.14 14.46
CA VAL A 419 -5.39 -8.52 13.05
C VAL A 419 -6.32 -7.60 12.26
N CYS A 420 -7.13 -6.78 12.95
CA CYS A 420 -8.09 -5.84 12.38
C CYS A 420 -7.83 -4.42 12.87
N GLY A 421 -8.22 -4.11 14.10
CA GLY A 421 -8.13 -2.79 14.73
C GLY A 421 -9.09 -1.75 14.15
N GLY A 422 -10.04 -2.13 13.30
CA GLY A 422 -10.97 -1.23 12.61
C GLY A 422 -10.31 -0.26 11.65
N CYS A 423 -11.06 0.37 10.77
CA CYS A 423 -10.57 1.41 9.87
C CYS A 423 -10.44 2.75 10.63
N ARG A 424 -9.22 3.23 10.82
CA ARG A 424 -8.95 4.48 11.55
C ARG A 424 -9.46 5.72 10.79
N ALA A 425 -9.43 5.65 9.45
CA ALA A 425 -10.00 6.71 8.62
C ALA A 425 -11.53 6.77 8.71
N ARG A 426 -12.22 5.62 8.80
CA ARG A 426 -13.66 5.59 9.02
C ARG A 426 -14.03 6.11 10.41
N ALA A 427 -13.33 5.66 11.44
CA ALA A 427 -13.53 6.17 12.80
C ALA A 427 -13.40 7.71 12.81
N TYR A 428 -12.36 8.24 12.16
CA TYR A 428 -12.17 9.68 12.04
C TYR A 428 -13.28 10.36 11.21
N ALA A 429 -13.67 9.80 10.08
CA ALA A 429 -14.68 10.39 9.21
C ALA A 429 -16.05 10.53 9.87
N TYR A 430 -16.44 9.55 10.71
CA TYR A 430 -17.73 9.54 11.39
C TYR A 430 -17.73 10.19 12.78
N LEU A 431 -16.62 10.03 13.53
CA LEU A 431 -16.57 10.41 14.94
C LEU A 431 -15.62 11.60 15.21
N GLY A 432 -14.84 12.02 14.22
CA GLY A 432 -13.77 13.02 14.41
C GLY A 432 -12.57 12.49 15.21
N ASP A 433 -12.58 11.22 15.63
CA ASP A 433 -11.54 10.60 16.43
C ASP A 433 -10.99 9.33 15.74
N PRO A 434 -9.70 9.33 15.32
CA PRO A 434 -9.09 8.15 14.70
C PRO A 434 -8.88 6.98 15.68
N PHE A 435 -9.08 7.18 16.98
CA PHE A 435 -8.98 6.12 18.01
C PHE A 435 -10.34 5.59 18.45
N GLY A 436 -11.43 6.21 18.03
CA GLY A 436 -12.79 5.74 18.26
C GLY A 436 -13.07 4.36 17.64
N PRO A 437 -14.21 3.74 17.95
CA PRO A 437 -14.62 2.50 17.30
C PRO A 437 -14.86 2.71 15.80
N ASP A 438 -14.63 1.68 15.00
CA ASP A 438 -15.00 1.68 13.58
C ASP A 438 -16.49 1.38 13.44
N VAL A 439 -17.28 2.39 13.08
CA VAL A 439 -18.75 2.29 12.95
C VAL A 439 -19.21 1.32 11.85
N GLY A 440 -18.30 0.81 11.02
CA GLY A 440 -18.62 -0.16 9.97
C GLY A 440 -18.48 -1.63 10.39
N CYS A 441 -18.50 -1.91 11.71
CA CYS A 441 -18.38 -3.26 12.26
C CYS A 441 -19.59 -3.63 13.09
#